data_f00393be2c6297b9b700180e2bb282d0
#
_entry.id   f00393be2c6297b9b700180e2bb282d0
#
_cell.length_a   1.000
_cell.length_b   1.000
_cell.length_c   1.000
_cell.angle_alpha   90.00
_cell.angle_beta   90.00
_cell.angle_gamma   90.00
#
_symmetry.space_group_name_H-M   'P 1'
#
loop_
_entity.id
_entity.type
_entity.pdbx_description
1 polymer ?
#
loop_
_entity_poly.entity_id
_entity_poly.type
_entity_poly.pdbx_seq_one_letter_code
_entity_poly.pdbx_strand_id
1 'polypeptide(L)'
;MPKQNRSYKKGAPHRDARLFIIIAEGEREDSYFHWFDARNSRLSILIVDRPKNTSAPKYFIDRINKAEEEGIYSPQANDQVWFVCDVDRWREQIEALRLSCEQVPNWNIAVSNKCFEVWLHFHSGSISHPIDVSCAELKSSLPGTSVGEFNTHKYCPLIKQAAENARAADTNPGAHFPDLMQTKLYKLADAMLEVLGHNW
;
A
#
# COMPACT_ATOMS: atom_id res chain seq x y z
N MET A 1 -8.40 59.93 1.20
CA MET A 1 -7.44 58.82 1.08
C MET A 1 -8.18 57.61 0.46
N PRO A 2 -7.77 57.12 -0.70
CA PRO A 2 -8.46 55.96 -1.30
C PRO A 2 -8.15 54.68 -0.51
N LYS A 3 -9.22 53.91 -0.19
CA LYS A 3 -9.10 52.61 0.43
C LYS A 3 -8.45 51.63 -0.58
N GLN A 4 -7.24 51.12 -0.26
CA GLN A 4 -6.66 50.00 -1.01
C GLN A 4 -7.54 48.76 -0.86
N ASN A 5 -8.16 48.35 -1.96
CA ASN A 5 -8.82 47.03 -2.05
C ASN A 5 -7.75 45.96 -1.96
N ARG A 6 -7.65 45.29 -0.81
CA ARG A 6 -6.83 44.06 -0.68
C ARG A 6 -7.54 42.98 -1.49
N SER A 7 -6.99 42.65 -2.66
CA SER A 7 -7.39 41.46 -3.41
C SER A 7 -6.94 40.22 -2.64
N TYR A 8 -7.87 39.53 -2.03
CA TYR A 8 -7.63 38.23 -1.40
C TYR A 8 -7.43 37.21 -2.52
N LYS A 9 -6.18 36.80 -2.81
CA LYS A 9 -5.93 35.63 -3.64
C LYS A 9 -6.31 34.41 -2.80
N LYS A 10 -7.43 33.77 -3.15
CA LYS A 10 -7.85 32.50 -2.58
C LYS A 10 -6.73 31.51 -2.93
N GLY A 11 -5.94 31.06 -1.94
CA GLY A 11 -4.99 29.97 -2.09
C GLY A 11 -5.72 28.71 -2.54
N ALA A 12 -5.02 27.77 -3.17
CA ALA A 12 -5.58 26.46 -3.41
C ALA A 12 -6.13 25.89 -2.09
N PRO A 13 -7.29 25.21 -2.10
CA PRO A 13 -7.84 24.62 -0.88
C PRO A 13 -6.75 23.74 -0.24
N HIS A 14 -6.43 24.01 1.03
CA HIS A 14 -5.54 23.14 1.78
C HIS A 14 -6.30 21.82 1.98
N ARG A 15 -5.75 20.73 1.43
CA ARG A 15 -6.29 19.39 1.65
C ARG A 15 -5.82 18.93 3.03
N ASP A 16 -6.75 18.83 3.98
CA ASP A 16 -6.43 18.40 5.35
C ASP A 16 -6.11 16.90 5.42
N ALA A 17 -6.54 16.13 4.42
CA ALA A 17 -6.28 14.69 4.33
C ALA A 17 -4.96 14.40 3.62
N ARG A 18 -4.16 13.49 4.18
CA ARG A 18 -2.99 12.91 3.51
C ARG A 18 -3.47 11.88 2.49
N LEU A 19 -3.03 12.01 1.24
CA LEU A 19 -3.36 11.08 0.16
C LEU A 19 -2.28 10.00 0.06
N PHE A 20 -2.73 8.76 0.06
CA PHE A 20 -1.93 7.59 -0.28
C PHE A 20 -2.36 7.10 -1.66
N ILE A 21 -1.44 7.12 -2.61
CA ILE A 21 -1.64 6.64 -3.97
C ILE A 21 -1.08 5.23 -4.01
N ILE A 22 -1.93 4.24 -4.29
CA ILE A 22 -1.57 2.82 -4.28
C ILE A 22 -1.55 2.28 -5.70
N ILE A 23 -0.45 1.67 -6.08
CA ILE A 23 -0.27 0.95 -7.32
C ILE A 23 0.06 -0.51 -6.98
N ALA A 24 -0.85 -1.44 -7.29
CA ALA A 24 -0.71 -2.84 -6.91
C ALA A 24 -0.84 -3.79 -8.12
N GLU A 25 -0.49 -5.04 -7.89
CA GLU A 25 -0.52 -6.10 -8.92
C GLU A 25 -1.90 -6.73 -9.08
N GLY A 26 -2.74 -6.77 -8.02
CA GLY A 26 -3.98 -7.52 -7.98
C GLY A 26 -5.20 -6.74 -7.46
N GLU A 27 -6.40 -7.26 -7.80
CA GLU A 27 -7.68 -6.67 -7.35
C GLU A 27 -7.91 -6.83 -5.84
N ARG A 28 -7.24 -7.79 -5.22
CA ARG A 28 -7.38 -8.05 -3.80
C ARG A 28 -6.70 -6.97 -2.98
N GLU A 29 -5.50 -6.57 -3.40
CA GLU A 29 -4.77 -5.44 -2.86
C GLU A 29 -5.55 -4.14 -3.06
N ASP A 30 -6.04 -3.90 -4.27
CA ASP A 30 -6.86 -2.74 -4.59
C ASP A 30 -8.07 -2.64 -3.66
N SER A 31 -8.81 -3.75 -3.50
CA SER A 31 -9.99 -3.82 -2.63
C SER A 31 -9.64 -3.61 -1.15
N TYR A 32 -8.51 -4.16 -0.71
CA TYR A 32 -8.03 -4.02 0.68
C TYR A 32 -7.73 -2.56 1.00
N PHE A 33 -6.92 -1.89 0.19
CA PHE A 33 -6.54 -0.51 0.47
C PHE A 33 -7.67 0.48 0.20
N HIS A 34 -8.48 0.27 -0.84
CA HIS A 34 -9.64 1.12 -1.12
C HIS A 34 -10.66 1.14 0.05
N TRP A 35 -10.72 0.07 0.85
CA TRP A 35 -11.60 0.01 2.01
C TRP A 35 -11.36 1.15 3.01
N PHE A 36 -10.14 1.68 3.10
CA PHE A 36 -9.80 2.76 4.02
C PHE A 36 -10.25 4.14 3.52
N ASP A 37 -10.53 4.28 2.22
CA ASP A 37 -11.00 5.54 1.66
C ASP A 37 -12.33 5.95 2.28
N ALA A 38 -12.50 7.26 2.49
CA ALA A 38 -13.70 7.87 3.09
C ALA A 38 -14.08 7.38 4.50
N ARG A 39 -13.25 6.57 5.19
CA ARG A 39 -13.51 6.13 6.58
C ARG A 39 -12.85 7.01 7.63
N ASN A 40 -11.96 7.87 7.21
CA ASN A 40 -11.32 8.84 8.07
C ASN A 40 -11.09 10.13 7.27
N SER A 41 -11.45 11.28 7.84
CA SER A 41 -11.27 12.58 7.17
C SER A 41 -9.80 12.99 6.96
N ARG A 42 -8.86 12.30 7.62
CA ARG A 42 -7.42 12.57 7.53
C ARG A 42 -6.70 11.72 6.51
N LEU A 43 -7.32 10.62 6.06
CA LEU A 43 -6.74 9.65 5.13
C LEU A 43 -7.61 9.58 3.88
N SER A 44 -6.99 9.76 2.72
CA SER A 44 -7.60 9.45 1.41
C SER A 44 -6.75 8.40 0.71
N ILE A 45 -7.41 7.48 0.04
CA ILE A 45 -6.75 6.44 -0.75
C ILE A 45 -7.14 6.60 -2.22
N LEU A 46 -6.15 6.68 -3.08
CA LEU A 46 -6.32 6.61 -4.52
C LEU A 46 -5.69 5.32 -5.04
N ILE A 47 -6.52 4.43 -5.56
CA ILE A 47 -6.04 3.25 -6.30
C ILE A 47 -5.85 3.65 -7.76
N VAL A 48 -4.64 3.49 -8.27
CA VAL A 48 -4.35 3.80 -9.68
C VAL A 48 -4.80 2.65 -10.56
N ASP A 49 -5.61 2.96 -11.55
CA ASP A 49 -6.16 1.99 -12.50
C ASP A 49 -5.10 1.06 -13.08
N ARG A 50 -5.49 -0.21 -13.23
CA ARG A 50 -4.67 -1.25 -13.84
C ARG A 50 -5.25 -1.65 -15.20
N PRO A 51 -4.78 -1.06 -16.32
CA PRO A 51 -5.14 -1.52 -17.65
C PRO A 51 -4.78 -3.00 -17.85
N LYS A 52 -5.48 -3.66 -18.77
CA LYS A 52 -5.18 -5.06 -19.09
C LYS A 52 -3.70 -5.25 -19.43
N ASN A 53 -3.08 -6.30 -18.90
CA ASN A 53 -1.67 -6.66 -19.09
C ASN A 53 -0.65 -5.68 -18.50
N THR A 54 -1.02 -4.82 -17.55
CA THR A 54 -0.12 -3.89 -16.86
C THR A 54 0.02 -4.17 -15.36
N SER A 55 -0.18 -5.41 -14.94
CA SER A 55 -0.03 -5.83 -13.53
C SER A 55 1.43 -5.96 -13.09
N ALA A 56 2.37 -6.19 -14.00
CA ALA A 56 3.78 -6.37 -13.64
C ALA A 56 4.43 -5.06 -13.17
N PRO A 57 5.39 -5.12 -12.20
CA PRO A 57 6.02 -3.94 -11.60
C PRO A 57 6.66 -2.96 -12.60
N LYS A 58 7.15 -3.46 -13.73
CA LYS A 58 7.72 -2.62 -14.81
C LYS A 58 6.76 -1.56 -15.38
N TYR A 59 5.45 -1.73 -15.20
CA TYR A 59 4.43 -0.79 -15.67
C TYR A 59 3.97 0.21 -14.61
N PHE A 60 4.43 0.07 -13.36
CA PHE A 60 3.89 0.85 -12.26
C PHE A 60 4.22 2.34 -12.37
N ILE A 61 5.44 2.67 -12.84
CA ILE A 61 5.85 4.05 -13.08
C ILE A 61 5.01 4.67 -14.21
N ASP A 62 4.77 3.93 -15.29
CA ASP A 62 3.94 4.42 -16.38
C ASP A 62 2.49 4.66 -15.93
N ARG A 63 1.96 3.79 -15.06
CA ARG A 63 0.62 3.93 -14.51
C ARG A 63 0.47 5.20 -13.67
N ILE A 64 1.43 5.50 -12.79
CA ILE A 64 1.36 6.72 -11.96
C ILE A 64 1.57 7.98 -12.78
N ASN A 65 2.52 7.98 -13.71
CA ASN A 65 2.75 9.13 -14.59
C ASN A 65 1.51 9.43 -15.44
N LYS A 66 0.88 8.41 -16.00
CA LYS A 66 -0.36 8.55 -16.75
C LYS A 66 -1.49 9.12 -15.90
N ALA A 67 -1.65 8.66 -14.66
CA ALA A 67 -2.66 9.18 -13.75
C ALA A 67 -2.44 10.67 -13.43
N GLU A 68 -1.19 11.12 -13.35
CA GLU A 68 -0.84 12.53 -13.17
C GLU A 68 -1.12 13.34 -14.45
N GLU A 69 -0.71 12.84 -15.63
CA GLU A 69 -0.96 13.47 -16.93
C GLU A 69 -2.45 13.63 -17.23
N GLU A 70 -3.26 12.64 -16.87
CA GLU A 70 -4.73 12.66 -17.02
C GLU A 70 -5.42 13.53 -15.95
N GLY A 71 -4.68 14.09 -15.01
CA GLY A 71 -5.22 14.93 -13.94
C GLY A 71 -6.05 14.18 -12.90
N ILE A 72 -5.88 12.84 -12.81
CA ILE A 72 -6.55 11.99 -11.80
C ILE A 72 -6.05 12.38 -10.41
N TYR A 73 -4.78 12.74 -10.29
CA TYR A 73 -4.25 13.35 -9.09
C TYR A 73 -3.20 14.42 -9.43
N SER A 74 -2.98 15.31 -8.44
CA SER A 74 -1.91 16.31 -8.52
C SER A 74 -1.06 16.17 -7.25
N PRO A 75 0.25 15.86 -7.37
CA PRO A 75 1.11 15.61 -6.22
C PRO A 75 1.17 16.80 -5.26
N GLN A 76 1.08 16.52 -3.97
CA GLN A 76 1.35 17.49 -2.90
C GLN A 76 2.46 16.97 -1.99
N ALA A 77 3.14 17.88 -1.27
CA ALA A 77 4.33 17.55 -0.49
C ALA A 77 4.12 16.44 0.57
N ASN A 78 2.89 16.27 1.05
CA ASN A 78 2.57 15.28 2.08
C ASN A 78 1.93 14.00 1.52
N ASP A 79 1.71 13.91 0.21
CA ASP A 79 1.18 12.72 -0.42
C ASP A 79 2.25 11.63 -0.48
N GLN A 80 1.83 10.37 -0.44
CA GLN A 80 2.73 9.23 -0.55
C GLN A 80 2.27 8.32 -1.67
N VAL A 81 3.20 7.92 -2.53
CA VAL A 81 2.99 6.88 -3.54
C VAL A 81 3.56 5.58 -2.99
N TRP A 82 2.77 4.51 -3.06
CA TRP A 82 3.16 3.20 -2.62
C TRP A 82 2.97 2.16 -3.72
N PHE A 83 4.07 1.53 -4.08
CA PHE A 83 4.08 0.40 -4.99
C PHE A 83 4.02 -0.89 -4.19
N VAL A 84 2.95 -1.66 -4.38
CA VAL A 84 2.70 -2.93 -3.67
C VAL A 84 3.00 -4.07 -4.62
N CYS A 85 3.99 -4.89 -4.28
CA CYS A 85 4.55 -5.91 -5.15
C CYS A 85 4.68 -7.26 -4.45
N ASP A 86 4.58 -8.31 -5.25
CA ASP A 86 4.88 -9.69 -4.86
C ASP A 86 6.24 -10.13 -5.42
N VAL A 87 7.10 -10.73 -4.59
CA VAL A 87 8.46 -11.15 -5.03
C VAL A 87 8.41 -12.19 -6.13
N ASP A 88 7.39 -13.00 -6.24
CA ASP A 88 7.15 -14.01 -7.27
C ASP A 88 8.32 -14.12 -8.30
N ARG A 89 8.05 -13.91 -9.58
CA ARG A 89 9.00 -13.93 -10.70
C ARG A 89 9.57 -12.56 -11.11
N TRP A 90 9.21 -11.50 -10.38
CA TRP A 90 9.49 -10.12 -10.80
C TRP A 90 10.66 -9.45 -10.08
N ARG A 91 11.52 -10.20 -9.39
CA ARG A 91 12.57 -9.64 -8.52
C ARG A 91 13.40 -8.54 -9.19
N GLU A 92 13.83 -8.72 -10.44
CA GLU A 92 14.62 -7.72 -11.17
C GLU A 92 13.81 -6.44 -11.47
N GLN A 93 12.53 -6.59 -11.81
CA GLN A 93 11.65 -5.45 -12.05
C GLN A 93 11.35 -4.68 -10.78
N ILE A 94 11.17 -5.38 -9.66
CA ILE A 94 10.98 -4.77 -8.32
C ILE A 94 12.24 -4.01 -7.91
N GLU A 95 13.43 -4.54 -8.18
CA GLU A 95 14.68 -3.85 -7.88
C GLU A 95 14.84 -2.58 -8.72
N ALA A 96 14.50 -2.62 -10.01
CA ALA A 96 14.50 -1.43 -10.87
C ALA A 96 13.49 -0.38 -10.36
N LEU A 97 12.30 -0.80 -9.96
CA LEU A 97 11.27 0.07 -9.37
C LEU A 97 11.76 0.69 -8.05
N ARG A 98 12.39 -0.10 -7.18
CA ARG A 98 12.99 0.38 -5.93
C ARG A 98 14.02 1.48 -6.15
N LEU A 99 14.93 1.30 -7.10
CA LEU A 99 15.92 2.32 -7.47
C LEU A 99 15.26 3.61 -7.97
N SER A 100 14.14 3.49 -8.68
CA SER A 100 13.35 4.66 -9.10
C SER A 100 12.69 5.36 -7.93
N CYS A 101 12.21 4.62 -6.93
CA CYS A 101 11.63 5.21 -5.71
C CYS A 101 12.67 6.02 -4.91
N GLU A 102 13.93 5.64 -4.93
CA GLU A 102 14.99 6.39 -4.24
C GLU A 102 15.25 7.78 -4.85
N GLN A 103 14.85 8.00 -6.10
CA GLN A 103 15.04 9.24 -6.81
C GLN A 103 13.87 10.21 -6.65
N VAL A 104 12.71 9.73 -6.20
CA VAL A 104 11.49 10.54 -6.10
C VAL A 104 11.04 10.61 -4.63
N PRO A 105 11.06 11.80 -4.02
CA PRO A 105 10.56 11.96 -2.66
C PRO A 105 9.11 11.44 -2.53
N ASN A 106 8.81 10.80 -1.41
CA ASN A 106 7.50 10.22 -1.11
C ASN A 106 7.06 9.02 -1.97
N TRP A 107 7.91 8.48 -2.82
CA TRP A 107 7.71 7.19 -3.48
C TRP A 107 8.26 6.07 -2.60
N ASN A 108 7.44 5.08 -2.36
CA ASN A 108 7.74 3.98 -1.45
C ASN A 108 7.39 2.64 -2.11
N ILE A 109 8.03 1.59 -1.66
CA ILE A 109 7.75 0.24 -2.11
C ILE A 109 7.48 -0.67 -0.91
N ALA A 110 6.45 -1.48 -1.02
CA ALA A 110 6.09 -2.50 -0.03
C ALA A 110 5.99 -3.86 -0.72
N VAL A 111 6.83 -4.79 -0.30
CA VAL A 111 7.02 -6.08 -0.98
C VAL A 111 6.58 -7.22 -0.07
N SER A 112 5.85 -8.18 -0.63
CA SER A 112 5.53 -9.46 0.03
C SER A 112 6.29 -10.63 -0.60
N ASN A 113 6.79 -11.53 0.19
CA ASN A 113 7.43 -12.75 -0.29
C ASN A 113 6.72 -13.99 0.30
N LYS A 114 5.96 -14.67 -0.47
CA LYS A 114 5.82 -14.78 -1.95
C LYS A 114 4.80 -13.77 -2.53
N CYS A 115 3.66 -13.57 -1.88
CA CYS A 115 2.48 -12.89 -2.41
C CYS A 115 1.72 -12.16 -1.32
N PHE A 116 0.73 -11.35 -1.71
CA PHE A 116 -0.09 -10.56 -0.82
C PHE A 116 -0.82 -11.40 0.25
N GLU A 117 -1.10 -12.68 -0.02
CA GLU A 117 -1.69 -13.58 0.97
C GLU A 117 -0.82 -13.73 2.22
N VAL A 118 0.50 -13.56 2.13
CA VAL A 118 1.39 -13.52 3.29
C VAL A 118 0.98 -12.39 4.24
N TRP A 119 0.67 -11.20 3.71
CA TRP A 119 0.13 -10.08 4.49
C TRP A 119 -1.21 -10.43 5.14
N LEU A 120 -2.11 -11.09 4.39
CA LEU A 120 -3.42 -11.45 4.91
C LEU A 120 -3.32 -12.45 6.07
N HIS A 121 -2.39 -13.38 6.02
CA HIS A 121 -2.17 -14.32 7.14
C HIS A 121 -1.74 -13.62 8.43
N PHE A 122 -0.97 -12.53 8.36
CA PHE A 122 -0.58 -11.78 9.55
C PHE A 122 -1.74 -11.12 10.30
N HIS A 123 -2.92 -10.99 9.69
CA HIS A 123 -4.14 -10.55 10.39
C HIS A 123 -4.63 -11.59 11.42
N SER A 124 -4.25 -12.84 11.25
CA SER A 124 -4.63 -13.95 12.13
C SER A 124 -3.55 -14.30 13.16
N GLY A 125 -2.35 -13.75 13.02
CA GLY A 125 -1.20 -14.05 13.88
C GLY A 125 0.06 -14.36 13.07
N SER A 126 0.91 -15.23 13.60
CA SER A 126 2.10 -15.71 12.88
C SER A 126 1.71 -16.72 11.79
N ILE A 127 2.48 -16.74 10.72
CA ILE A 127 2.27 -17.70 9.64
C ILE A 127 2.88 -19.06 10.05
N SER A 128 2.05 -20.09 10.07
CA SER A 128 2.46 -21.47 10.34
C SER A 128 2.21 -22.35 9.12
N HIS A 129 2.95 -22.08 8.05
CA HIS A 129 2.91 -22.86 6.82
C HIS A 129 4.31 -23.37 6.46
N PRO A 130 4.40 -24.51 5.73
CA PRO A 130 5.66 -24.95 5.13
C PRO A 130 6.28 -23.86 4.24
N ILE A 131 7.58 -23.83 4.17
CA ILE A 131 8.34 -22.83 3.40
C ILE A 131 8.05 -22.89 1.88
N ASP A 132 7.71 -24.06 1.38
CA ASP A 132 7.43 -24.35 -0.02
C ASP A 132 5.96 -24.13 -0.43
N VAL A 133 5.07 -23.74 0.52
CA VAL A 133 3.67 -23.46 0.24
C VAL A 133 3.51 -22.46 -0.92
N SER A 134 2.61 -22.75 -1.86
CA SER A 134 2.32 -21.87 -3.00
C SER A 134 1.36 -20.74 -2.60
N CYS A 135 1.33 -19.66 -3.41
CA CYS A 135 0.35 -18.58 -3.24
C CYS A 135 -1.11 -19.07 -3.35
N ALA A 136 -1.36 -20.08 -4.20
CA ALA A 136 -2.68 -20.68 -4.32
C ALA A 136 -3.10 -21.41 -3.02
N GLU A 137 -2.18 -22.11 -2.39
CA GLU A 137 -2.42 -22.78 -1.10
C GLU A 137 -2.59 -21.76 0.03
N LEU A 138 -1.76 -20.70 0.09
CA LEU A 138 -1.94 -19.61 1.03
C LEU A 138 -3.33 -18.98 0.89
N LYS A 139 -3.77 -18.74 -0.34
CA LYS A 139 -5.11 -18.22 -0.62
C LYS A 139 -6.21 -19.17 -0.15
N SER A 140 -6.07 -20.47 -0.44
CA SER A 140 -7.07 -21.47 -0.08
C SER A 140 -7.12 -21.79 1.41
N SER A 141 -6.06 -21.47 2.16
CA SER A 141 -6.00 -21.70 3.61
C SER A 141 -6.58 -20.53 4.44
N LEU A 142 -6.83 -19.36 3.84
CA LEU A 142 -7.42 -18.22 4.56
C LEU A 142 -8.71 -18.55 5.30
N PRO A 143 -9.68 -19.34 4.74
CA PRO A 143 -10.89 -19.71 5.47
C PRO A 143 -10.65 -20.45 6.78
N GLY A 144 -9.53 -21.15 6.91
CA GLY A 144 -9.12 -21.87 8.13
C GLY A 144 -8.46 -20.99 9.20
N THR A 145 -8.18 -19.73 8.91
CA THR A 145 -7.61 -18.79 9.88
C THR A 145 -8.67 -18.23 10.83
N SER A 146 -8.25 -17.58 11.92
CA SER A 146 -9.17 -16.95 12.87
C SER A 146 -10.00 -15.83 12.28
N VAL A 147 -9.52 -15.16 11.20
CA VAL A 147 -10.26 -14.11 10.47
C VAL A 147 -11.20 -14.71 9.43
N GLY A 148 -10.83 -15.88 8.86
CA GLY A 148 -11.61 -16.60 7.89
C GLY A 148 -11.37 -16.15 6.45
N GLU A 149 -12.33 -16.42 5.56
CA GLU A 149 -12.26 -16.03 4.15
C GLU A 149 -12.05 -14.51 4.00
N PHE A 150 -11.26 -14.14 2.97
CA PHE A 150 -10.95 -12.74 2.70
C PHE A 150 -12.20 -11.89 2.51
N ASN A 151 -12.34 -10.92 3.39
CA ASN A 151 -13.37 -9.90 3.35
C ASN A 151 -12.80 -8.62 3.97
N THR A 152 -12.85 -7.52 3.24
CA THR A 152 -12.26 -6.25 3.66
C THR A 152 -12.82 -5.74 5.00
N HIS A 153 -14.12 -5.96 5.27
CA HIS A 153 -14.75 -5.57 6.54
C HIS A 153 -14.24 -6.37 7.75
N LYS A 154 -13.67 -7.56 7.52
CA LYS A 154 -13.06 -8.38 8.58
C LYS A 154 -11.57 -8.09 8.74
N TYR A 155 -10.86 -7.95 7.62
CA TYR A 155 -9.41 -7.82 7.59
C TYR A 155 -8.93 -6.40 7.89
N CYS A 156 -9.48 -5.40 7.21
CA CYS A 156 -8.96 -4.03 7.31
C CYS A 156 -9.01 -3.42 8.72
N PRO A 157 -10.03 -3.71 9.57
CA PRO A 157 -10.00 -3.26 10.98
C PRO A 157 -8.85 -3.85 11.80
N LEU A 158 -8.22 -4.94 11.35
CA LEU A 158 -7.11 -5.61 12.01
C LEU A 158 -5.74 -5.17 11.49
N ILE A 159 -5.67 -4.09 10.70
CA ILE A 159 -4.42 -3.61 10.06
C ILE A 159 -3.30 -3.38 11.08
N LYS A 160 -3.62 -2.86 12.26
CA LYS A 160 -2.65 -2.65 13.33
C LYS A 160 -2.05 -3.96 13.83
N GLN A 161 -2.89 -4.94 14.11
CA GLN A 161 -2.45 -6.29 14.52
C GLN A 161 -1.60 -6.94 13.42
N ALA A 162 -2.03 -6.85 12.16
CA ALA A 162 -1.28 -7.37 11.03
C ALA A 162 0.11 -6.71 10.91
N ALA A 163 0.20 -5.39 11.09
CA ALA A 163 1.46 -4.67 11.05
C ALA A 163 2.40 -5.08 12.19
N GLU A 164 1.88 -5.25 13.41
CA GLU A 164 2.64 -5.72 14.56
C GLU A 164 3.18 -7.13 14.35
N ASN A 165 2.34 -8.06 13.88
CA ASN A 165 2.72 -9.45 13.60
C ASN A 165 3.75 -9.55 12.47
N ALA A 166 3.54 -8.82 11.36
CA ALA A 166 4.46 -8.81 10.23
C ALA A 166 5.82 -8.20 10.59
N ARG A 167 5.83 -7.12 11.38
CA ARG A 167 7.07 -6.50 11.87
C ARG A 167 7.84 -7.43 12.80
N ALA A 168 7.15 -8.15 13.69
CA ALA A 168 7.76 -9.12 14.59
C ALA A 168 8.37 -10.32 13.84
N ALA A 169 7.80 -10.68 12.68
CA ALA A 169 8.29 -11.76 11.83
C ALA A 169 9.44 -11.33 10.90
N ASP A 170 9.64 -10.02 10.70
CA ASP A 170 10.66 -9.51 9.77
C ASP A 170 12.07 -9.65 10.36
N THR A 171 12.83 -10.58 9.84
CA THR A 171 14.20 -10.91 10.30
C THR A 171 15.23 -9.89 9.86
N ASN A 172 14.92 -9.08 8.83
CA ASN A 172 15.84 -8.05 8.32
C ASN A 172 15.08 -6.75 7.94
N PRO A 173 14.68 -5.93 8.93
CA PRO A 173 13.89 -4.70 8.69
C PRO A 173 14.54 -3.69 7.76
N GLY A 174 15.88 -3.70 7.67
CA GLY A 174 16.64 -2.82 6.78
C GLY A 174 16.68 -3.26 5.32
N ALA A 175 16.39 -4.52 5.03
CA ALA A 175 16.33 -5.02 3.67
C ALA A 175 15.05 -4.57 2.96
N HIS A 176 15.16 -4.29 1.66
CA HIS A 176 13.99 -3.98 0.82
C HIS A 176 13.17 -5.23 0.49
N PHE A 177 13.84 -6.34 0.24
CA PHE A 177 13.20 -7.63 0.00
C PHE A 177 13.04 -8.38 1.31
N PRO A 178 11.82 -8.79 1.66
CA PRO A 178 11.59 -9.64 2.82
C PRO A 178 12.08 -11.07 2.54
N ASP A 179 12.45 -11.77 3.61
CA ASP A 179 12.68 -13.21 3.53
C ASP A 179 11.38 -13.95 3.19
N LEU A 180 11.50 -15.24 2.88
CA LEU A 180 10.37 -16.06 2.51
C LEU A 180 9.29 -16.08 3.61
N MET A 181 8.03 -15.96 3.24
CA MET A 181 6.87 -15.85 4.14
C MET A 181 6.88 -14.60 5.03
N GLN A 182 7.56 -13.54 4.59
CA GLN A 182 7.56 -12.22 5.24
C GLN A 182 7.04 -11.14 4.28
N THR A 183 6.75 -9.97 4.83
CA THR A 183 6.26 -8.84 4.04
C THR A 183 6.75 -7.52 4.61
N LYS A 184 6.93 -6.53 3.74
CA LYS A 184 7.20 -5.13 4.11
C LYS A 184 5.93 -4.26 4.09
N LEU A 185 4.75 -4.85 3.89
CA LEU A 185 3.49 -4.08 3.88
C LEU A 185 3.19 -3.43 5.24
N TYR A 186 3.78 -3.92 6.33
CA TYR A 186 3.66 -3.25 7.61
C TYR A 186 4.19 -1.80 7.57
N LYS A 187 5.15 -1.47 6.69
CA LYS A 187 5.65 -0.09 6.55
C LYS A 187 4.58 0.84 5.96
N LEU A 188 3.81 0.37 4.97
CA LEU A 188 2.65 1.10 4.45
C LEU A 188 1.56 1.21 5.52
N ALA A 189 1.27 0.10 6.20
CA ALA A 189 0.29 0.08 7.28
C ALA A 189 0.66 1.07 8.40
N ASP A 190 1.93 1.15 8.81
CA ASP A 190 2.43 2.10 9.80
C ASP A 190 2.22 3.55 9.35
N ALA A 191 2.57 3.85 8.10
CA ALA A 191 2.37 5.19 7.54
C ALA A 191 0.87 5.59 7.51
N MET A 192 -0.02 4.64 7.22
CA MET A 192 -1.47 4.85 7.28
C MET A 192 -1.95 5.03 8.73
N LEU A 193 -1.50 4.19 9.66
CA LEU A 193 -1.87 4.23 11.07
C LEU A 193 -1.42 5.52 11.76
N GLU A 194 -0.27 6.08 11.37
CA GLU A 194 0.18 7.39 11.84
C GLU A 194 -0.86 8.49 11.54
N VAL A 195 -1.48 8.43 10.36
CA VAL A 195 -2.52 9.39 9.96
C VAL A 195 -3.87 9.11 10.60
N LEU A 196 -4.23 7.82 10.69
CA LEU A 196 -5.48 7.37 11.29
C LEU A 196 -5.56 7.68 12.79
N GLY A 197 -4.41 7.64 13.49
CA GLY A 197 -4.29 7.96 14.91
C GLY A 197 -4.58 6.79 15.84
N HIS A 198 -4.51 7.05 17.15
CA HIS A 198 -4.52 6.01 18.20
C HIS A 198 -5.84 5.22 18.36
N ASN A 199 -6.90 5.64 17.71
CA ASN A 199 -8.23 5.00 17.84
C ASN A 199 -8.48 3.91 16.77
N TRP A 200 -7.44 3.51 16.06
CA TRP A 200 -7.46 2.41 15.09
C TRP A 200 -6.73 1.19 15.62
#